data_eed0650480eeb8024bdbec2af5acb55e
#
_entry.id   eed0650480eeb8024bdbec2af5acb55e
#
_cell.length_a   1.000
_cell.length_b   1.000
_cell.length_c   1.000
_cell.angle_alpha   90.00
_cell.angle_beta   90.00
_cell.angle_gamma   90.00
#
_symmetry.space_group_name_H-M   'P 1'
#
loop_
_entity.id
_entity.type
_entity.pdbx_description
1 polymer ?
#
loop_
_entity_poly.entity_id
_entity_poly.type
_entity_poly.pdbx_seq_one_letter_code
_entity_poly.pdbx_strand_id
1 'polypeptide(L)'
;MNLTETIFNAGIVGCGGAGFPTHVKYKAKVEHFIVNAAECEPLLRTDRYIMCNKAREIISACEVIRDHLGAQDCTIALKSAYKEEIASLEVAI
;
A
#
# COMPACT_ATOMS: atom_id res chain seq x y z
N MET A 1 -2.91 20.87 -5.35
CA MET A 1 -3.21 20.03 -4.16
C MET A 1 -2.19 18.92 -4.07
N ASN A 2 -1.56 18.73 -2.92
CA ASN A 2 -0.60 17.66 -2.73
C ASN A 2 -1.28 16.38 -2.24
N LEU A 3 -0.54 15.28 -2.22
CA LEU A 3 -1.07 13.98 -1.82
C LEU A 3 -1.61 13.99 -0.38
N THR A 4 -0.92 14.64 0.55
CA THR A 4 -1.33 14.73 1.95
C THR A 4 -2.71 15.38 2.08
N GLU A 5 -2.93 16.50 1.39
CA GLU A 5 -4.23 17.17 1.39
C GLU A 5 -5.32 16.32 0.76
N THR A 6 -5.00 15.64 -0.34
CA THR A 6 -5.94 14.75 -1.03
C THR A 6 -6.40 13.63 -0.10
N ILE A 7 -5.47 12.99 0.63
CA ILE A 7 -5.78 11.93 1.56
C ILE A 7 -6.61 12.45 2.73
N PHE A 8 -6.26 13.62 3.28
CA PHE A 8 -7.02 14.24 4.36
C PHE A 8 -8.46 14.51 3.93
N ASN A 9 -8.62 15.14 2.76
CA ASN A 9 -9.95 15.48 2.24
C ASN A 9 -10.81 14.26 1.93
N ALA A 10 -10.17 13.13 1.59
CA ALA A 10 -10.88 11.87 1.35
C ALA A 10 -11.26 11.14 2.65
N GLY A 11 -10.80 11.62 3.81
CA GLY A 11 -11.14 11.01 5.10
C GLY A 11 -10.51 9.65 5.34
N ILE A 12 -9.34 9.39 4.77
CA ILE A 12 -8.71 8.08 4.86
C ILE A 12 -8.01 7.90 6.21
N VAL A 13 -8.36 6.81 6.88
CA VAL A 13 -7.78 6.42 8.18
C VAL A 13 -7.45 4.94 8.17
N GLY A 14 -6.65 4.49 9.13
CA GLY A 14 -6.31 3.08 9.27
C GLY A 14 -7.55 2.23 9.52
N CYS A 15 -7.67 1.12 8.79
CA CYS A 15 -8.84 0.25 8.85
C CYS A 15 -8.73 -0.84 9.91
N GLY A 16 -7.53 -1.26 10.25
CA GLY A 16 -7.29 -2.41 11.14
C GLY A 16 -6.78 -2.08 12.52
N GLY A 17 -7.05 -0.88 13.02
CA GLY A 17 -6.52 -0.47 14.32
C GLY A 17 -7.29 0.68 14.92
N ALA A 18 -6.57 1.66 15.48
CA ALA A 18 -7.16 2.78 16.19
C ALA A 18 -7.69 3.87 15.25
N GLY A 19 -7.76 3.64 13.96
CA GLY A 19 -8.23 4.66 13.00
C GLY A 19 -7.24 5.80 12.83
N PHE A 20 -5.94 5.51 12.86
CA PHE A 20 -4.92 6.54 12.75
C PHE A 20 -5.04 7.30 11.42
N PRO A 21 -5.06 8.64 11.43
CA PRO A 21 -5.23 9.41 10.19
C PRO A 21 -4.08 9.18 9.21
N THR A 22 -4.40 8.65 8.04
CA THR A 22 -3.40 8.24 7.05
C THR A 22 -2.57 9.42 6.55
N HIS A 23 -3.19 10.60 6.38
CA HIS A 23 -2.47 11.78 5.89
C HIS A 23 -1.27 12.18 6.78
N VAL A 24 -1.32 11.89 8.08
CA VAL A 24 -0.23 12.19 9.00
C VAL A 24 1.00 11.34 8.69
N LYS A 25 0.80 10.08 8.32
CA LYS A 25 1.90 9.19 7.97
C LYS A 25 2.68 9.67 6.75
N TYR A 26 2.00 10.30 5.81
CA TYR A 26 2.60 10.70 4.54
C TYR A 26 3.25 12.09 4.56
N LYS A 27 3.36 12.70 5.73
CA LYS A 27 4.15 13.92 5.91
C LYS A 27 5.65 13.65 6.07
N ALA A 28 6.03 12.40 6.29
CA ALA A 28 7.41 12.00 6.50
C ALA A 28 8.19 11.97 5.18
N LYS A 29 9.53 12.03 5.29
CA LYS A 29 10.44 11.75 4.18
C LYS A 29 11.26 10.53 4.55
N VAL A 30 11.36 9.56 3.64
CA VAL A 30 12.01 8.27 3.91
C VAL A 30 12.85 7.84 2.70
N GLU A 31 13.85 7.01 2.95
CA GLU A 31 14.68 6.45 1.87
C GLU A 31 14.01 5.28 1.17
N HIS A 32 13.33 4.44 1.94
CA HIS A 32 12.67 3.23 1.43
C HIS A 32 11.23 3.21 1.88
N PHE A 33 10.35 2.85 0.96
CA PHE A 33 8.94 2.69 1.23
C PHE A 33 8.59 1.21 1.10
N ILE A 34 8.11 0.61 2.19
CA ILE A 34 7.76 -0.81 2.22
C ILE A 34 6.26 -0.95 2.46
N VAL A 35 5.59 -1.68 1.58
CA VAL A 35 4.19 -2.04 1.73
C VAL A 35 4.12 -3.40 2.40
N ASN A 36 3.55 -3.46 3.60
CA ASN A 36 3.34 -4.72 4.30
C ASN A 36 2.03 -5.34 3.82
N ALA A 37 2.15 -6.33 2.96
CA ALA A 37 1.02 -7.06 2.40
C ALA A 37 0.87 -8.47 3.00
N ALA A 38 1.54 -8.74 4.12
CA ALA A 38 1.43 -10.02 4.82
C ALA A 38 0.22 -9.97 5.76
N GLU A 39 -0.87 -10.64 5.38
CA GLU A 39 -2.08 -10.74 6.19
C GLU A 39 -1.84 -11.66 7.38
N CYS A 40 -2.08 -11.16 8.60
CA CYS A 40 -1.83 -11.93 9.83
C CYS A 40 -3.03 -12.76 10.28
N GLU A 41 -4.23 -12.40 9.87
CA GLU A 41 -5.45 -13.10 10.29
C GLU A 41 -5.76 -14.26 9.34
N PRO A 42 -5.80 -15.52 9.84
CA PRO A 42 -5.91 -16.69 8.95
C PRO A 42 -7.13 -16.71 8.05
N LEU A 43 -8.25 -16.13 8.47
CA LEU A 43 -9.51 -16.18 7.71
C LEU A 43 -9.78 -14.89 6.93
N LEU A 44 -8.95 -13.85 7.10
CA LEU A 44 -9.11 -12.61 6.36
C LEU A 44 -8.32 -12.67 5.04
N ARG A 45 -8.99 -12.34 3.95
CA ARG A 45 -8.42 -12.38 2.60
C ARG A 45 -8.56 -11.04 1.88
N THR A 46 -8.84 -9.97 2.61
CA THR A 46 -9.07 -8.66 2.01
C THR A 46 -7.87 -8.18 1.21
N ASP A 47 -6.68 -8.21 1.81
CA ASP A 47 -5.46 -7.77 1.14
C ASP A 47 -5.12 -8.67 -0.05
N ARG A 48 -5.32 -9.98 0.08
CA ARG A 48 -5.08 -10.93 -1.00
C ARG A 48 -6.01 -10.68 -2.17
N TYR A 49 -7.30 -10.46 -1.89
CA TYR A 49 -8.28 -10.13 -2.93
C TYR A 49 -7.88 -8.87 -3.69
N ILE A 50 -7.49 -7.83 -2.98
CA ILE A 50 -7.08 -6.56 -3.57
C ILE A 50 -5.83 -6.75 -4.44
N MET A 51 -4.83 -7.51 -3.96
CA MET A 51 -3.63 -7.78 -4.74
C MET A 51 -3.91 -8.53 -6.03
N CYS A 52 -4.89 -9.45 -6.03
CA CYS A 52 -5.26 -10.20 -7.23
C CYS A 52 -6.11 -9.38 -8.20
N ASN A 53 -7.02 -8.56 -7.70
CA ASN A 53 -8.04 -7.92 -8.52
C ASN A 53 -7.80 -6.44 -8.78
N LYS A 54 -6.93 -5.80 -8.00
CA LYS A 54 -6.62 -4.38 -8.09
C LYS A 54 -5.11 -4.14 -8.16
N ALA A 55 -4.36 -5.07 -8.74
CA ALA A 55 -2.90 -5.00 -8.77
C ALA A 55 -2.39 -3.73 -9.46
N ARG A 56 -3.00 -3.31 -10.56
CA ARG A 56 -2.58 -2.10 -11.26
C ARG A 56 -2.76 -0.85 -10.41
N GLU A 57 -3.88 -0.77 -9.72
CA GLU A 57 -4.18 0.35 -8.83
C GLU A 57 -3.21 0.38 -7.66
N ILE A 58 -2.83 -0.79 -7.12
CA ILE A 58 -1.82 -0.89 -6.06
C ILE A 58 -0.47 -0.37 -6.54
N ILE A 59 -0.01 -0.81 -7.70
CA ILE A 59 1.28 -0.39 -8.24
C ILE A 59 1.28 1.12 -8.54
N SER A 60 0.21 1.63 -9.12
CA SER A 60 0.08 3.08 -9.38
C SER A 60 0.13 3.88 -8.08
N ALA A 61 -0.58 3.43 -7.05
CA ALA A 61 -0.57 4.09 -5.75
C ALA A 61 0.83 4.04 -5.11
N CYS A 62 1.52 2.91 -5.23
CA CYS A 62 2.88 2.77 -4.72
C CYS A 62 3.84 3.77 -5.36
N GLU A 63 3.74 3.97 -6.66
CA GLU A 63 4.57 4.94 -7.38
C GLU A 63 4.31 6.36 -6.90
N VAL A 64 3.04 6.74 -6.78
CA VAL A 64 2.65 8.07 -6.31
C VAL A 64 3.15 8.32 -4.88
N ILE A 65 2.98 7.35 -3.99
CA ILE A 65 3.40 7.48 -2.60
C ILE A 65 4.92 7.53 -2.49
N ARG A 66 5.62 6.68 -3.24
CA ARG A 66 7.09 6.68 -3.27
C ARG A 66 7.62 8.06 -3.66
N ASP A 67 7.08 8.64 -4.71
CA ASP A 67 7.51 9.94 -5.19
C ASP A 67 7.20 11.04 -4.17
N HIS A 68 6.03 10.98 -3.54
CA HIS A 68 5.65 11.94 -2.50
C HIS A 68 6.56 11.89 -1.28
N LEU A 69 6.94 10.69 -0.85
CA LEU A 69 7.83 10.50 0.31
C LEU A 69 9.30 10.76 -0.02
N GLY A 70 9.65 10.93 -1.29
CA GLY A 70 11.03 11.07 -1.71
C GLY A 70 11.84 9.78 -1.57
N ALA A 71 11.17 8.63 -1.55
CA ALA A 71 11.83 7.33 -1.39
C ALA A 71 12.54 6.91 -2.67
N GLN A 72 13.65 6.18 -2.51
CA GLN A 72 14.41 5.65 -3.62
C GLN A 72 13.70 4.48 -4.30
N ASP A 73 12.96 3.70 -3.53
CA ASP A 73 12.28 2.51 -4.01
C ASP A 73 10.99 2.23 -3.23
N CYS A 74 10.22 1.29 -3.76
CA CYS A 74 9.04 0.75 -3.09
C CYS A 74 9.11 -0.76 -3.16
N THR A 75 8.99 -1.42 -2.02
CA THR A 75 9.00 -2.89 -1.91
C THR A 75 7.69 -3.35 -1.32
N ILE A 76 7.08 -4.35 -1.96
CA ILE A 76 5.86 -4.99 -1.43
C ILE A 76 6.28 -6.30 -0.78
N ALA A 77 6.13 -6.39 0.53
CA ALA A 77 6.48 -7.56 1.31
C ALA A 77 5.24 -8.41 1.56
N LEU A 78 5.25 -9.65 1.08
CA LEU A 78 4.14 -10.58 1.24
C LEU A 78 4.66 -12.00 1.44
N LYS A 79 3.76 -12.91 1.83
CA LYS A 79 4.14 -14.29 2.07
C LYS A 79 4.48 -15.01 0.76
N SER A 80 5.53 -15.84 0.77
CA SER A 80 5.95 -16.59 -0.42
C SER A 80 4.91 -17.59 -0.92
N ALA A 81 3.99 -18.01 -0.03
CA ALA A 81 2.88 -18.90 -0.40
C ALA A 81 1.79 -18.20 -1.23
N TYR A 82 1.80 -16.88 -1.30
CA TYR A 82 0.80 -16.10 -2.04
C TYR A 82 1.14 -16.05 -3.52
N LYS A 83 1.12 -17.19 -4.18
CA LYS A 83 1.59 -17.33 -5.56
C LYS A 83 0.75 -16.55 -6.57
N GLU A 84 -0.57 -16.56 -6.43
CA GLU A 84 -1.48 -15.83 -7.32
C GLU A 84 -1.29 -14.31 -7.15
N GLU A 85 -1.18 -13.86 -5.91
CA GLU A 85 -0.97 -12.46 -5.60
C GLU A 85 0.36 -11.96 -6.15
N ILE A 86 1.43 -12.74 -5.97
CA ILE A 86 2.75 -12.42 -6.51
C ILE A 86 2.69 -12.30 -8.05
N ALA A 87 2.06 -13.26 -8.70
CA ALA A 87 1.94 -13.24 -10.16
C ALA A 87 1.17 -12.02 -10.66
N SER A 88 0.06 -11.67 -10.01
CA SER A 88 -0.73 -10.49 -10.36
C SER A 88 0.08 -9.20 -10.24
N LEU A 89 0.82 -9.05 -9.16
CA LEU A 89 1.63 -7.86 -8.93
C LEU A 89 2.80 -7.77 -9.91
N GLU A 90 3.44 -8.88 -10.22
CA GLU A 90 4.55 -8.92 -11.20
C GLU A 90 4.08 -8.51 -12.59
N VAL A 91 2.90 -8.92 -13.01
CA VAL A 91 2.34 -8.52 -14.30
C VAL A 91 2.03 -7.02 -14.32
N ALA A 92 1.64 -6.44 -13.19
CA ALA A 92 1.27 -5.03 -13.09
C ALA A 92 2.47 -4.08 -13.01
N ILE A 93 3.64 -4.59 -12.63
CA ILE A 93 4.85 -3.77 -12.52
C ILE A 93 5.37 -3.28 -13.88
#